data_738b5b11a2cc70733d4dacc83217cf15
#
_entry.id   738b5b11a2cc70733d4dacc83217cf15
#
_cell.length_a   1.000
_cell.length_b   1.000
_cell.length_c   1.000
_cell.angle_alpha   90.00
_cell.angle_beta   90.00
_cell.angle_gamma   90.00
#
_symmetry.space_group_name_H-M   'P 1'
#
loop_
_entity.id
_entity.type
_entity.pdbx_description
1 polymer ?
#
loop_
_entity_poly.entity_id
_entity_poly.type
_entity_poly.pdbx_seq_one_letter_code
_entity_poly.pdbx_strand_id
1 'polypeptide(L)'
;MYHAYVELKAEDGSLAEVIPYDIGFRRIEIIDKIIYLNGKRLIITGVNRHEWNAKTGRCIGIEDMKADISCLLRNNINSVRTCHYPDQIPWYYMCDNAGIYVMAETNLESHGSFQKLGAIEPSCNVPGSFPQWKGAVIDRAKNNFETFKNHTSILFWSLGNESYAGDNIEAMNVYFAEKQDGRLVHYESAYYNRAYEDTISDLETRM
;
A
#
# COMPACT_ATOMS: atom_id res chain seq x y z
N MET A 1 -13.72 13.86 5.29
CA MET A 1 -14.08 12.61 6.01
C MET A 1 -15.48 12.74 6.58
N TYR A 2 -16.21 11.64 6.72
CA TYR A 2 -17.49 11.56 7.43
C TYR A 2 -17.28 10.80 8.72
N HIS A 3 -18.07 11.15 9.76
CA HIS A 3 -18.04 10.44 11.03
C HIS A 3 -19.21 9.46 11.09
N ALA A 4 -18.91 8.18 11.24
CA ALA A 4 -19.89 7.13 11.48
C ALA A 4 -19.79 6.65 12.93
N TYR A 5 -20.93 6.31 13.52
CA TYR A 5 -20.99 5.78 14.87
C TYR A 5 -21.73 4.46 14.85
N VAL A 6 -21.12 3.43 15.42
CA VAL A 6 -21.77 2.14 15.68
C VAL A 6 -22.18 2.09 17.14
N GLU A 7 -23.47 2.01 17.39
CA GLU A 7 -24.03 1.87 18.75
C GLU A 7 -24.27 0.39 19.07
N LEU A 8 -23.65 -0.09 20.13
CA LEU A 8 -23.96 -1.37 20.71
C LEU A 8 -24.98 -1.17 21.84
N LYS A 9 -26.13 -1.82 21.75
CA LYS A 9 -27.18 -1.75 22.76
C LYS A 9 -27.34 -3.10 23.47
N ALA A 10 -27.55 -3.04 24.77
CA ALA A 10 -27.93 -4.20 25.57
C ALA A 10 -29.38 -4.65 25.27
N GLU A 11 -29.78 -5.84 25.77
CA GLU A 11 -31.11 -6.40 25.54
C GLU A 11 -32.24 -5.47 26.04
N ASP A 12 -31.99 -4.69 27.08
CA ASP A 12 -32.93 -3.72 27.65
C ASP A 12 -33.00 -2.40 26.86
N GLY A 13 -32.24 -2.29 25.77
CA GLY A 13 -32.16 -1.10 24.92
C GLY A 13 -31.20 -0.02 25.42
N SER A 14 -30.55 -0.20 26.56
CA SER A 14 -29.55 0.73 27.06
C SER A 14 -28.30 0.74 26.15
N LEU A 15 -27.67 1.90 26.02
CA LEU A 15 -26.44 2.06 25.24
C LEU A 15 -25.26 1.46 26.01
N ALA A 16 -24.67 0.41 25.48
CA ALA A 16 -23.51 -0.27 26.05
C ALA A 16 -22.18 0.34 25.58
N GLU A 17 -22.08 0.66 24.29
CA GLU A 17 -20.85 1.18 23.69
C GLU A 17 -21.16 2.02 22.45
N VAL A 18 -20.31 3.02 22.17
CA VAL A 18 -20.30 3.74 20.90
C VAL A 18 -18.91 3.64 20.30
N ILE A 19 -18.84 3.13 19.07
CA ILE A 19 -17.59 2.96 18.33
C ILE A 19 -17.58 4.00 17.21
N PRO A 20 -16.74 5.04 17.30
CA PRO A 20 -16.61 6.04 16.22
C PRO A 20 -15.72 5.49 15.10
N TYR A 21 -16.10 5.80 13.87
CA TYR A 21 -15.33 5.56 12.66
C TYR A 21 -15.28 6.79 11.76
N ASP A 22 -14.10 7.10 11.27
CA ASP A 22 -13.92 8.05 10.18
C ASP A 22 -13.97 7.30 8.85
N ILE A 23 -14.90 7.68 7.98
CA ILE A 23 -15.10 7.05 6.68
C ILE A 23 -15.03 8.06 5.55
N GLY A 24 -14.69 7.59 4.36
CA GLY A 24 -14.71 8.39 3.15
C GLY A 24 -15.17 7.56 1.96
N PHE A 25 -15.70 8.27 0.96
CA PHE A 25 -16.14 7.68 -0.28
C PHE A 25 -15.18 8.06 -1.40
N ARG A 26 -14.71 7.06 -2.14
CA ARG A 26 -13.83 7.27 -3.28
C ARG A 26 -14.20 6.31 -4.41
N ARG A 27 -14.01 6.79 -5.63
CA ARG A 27 -14.07 5.99 -6.84
C ARG A 27 -12.81 6.29 -7.66
N ILE A 28 -12.00 5.26 -7.89
CA ILE A 28 -10.80 5.33 -8.71
C ILE A 28 -11.11 4.64 -10.02
N GLU A 29 -10.74 5.27 -11.13
CA GLU A 29 -10.97 4.75 -12.48
C GLU A 29 -9.76 5.05 -13.35
N ILE A 30 -9.43 4.14 -14.25
CA ILE A 30 -8.48 4.39 -15.34
C ILE A 30 -9.30 4.54 -16.61
N ILE A 31 -9.27 5.73 -17.21
CA ILE A 31 -9.94 6.04 -18.47
C ILE A 31 -8.86 6.57 -19.42
N ASP A 32 -8.70 5.92 -20.57
CA ASP A 32 -7.71 6.28 -21.59
C ASP A 32 -6.29 6.43 -20.99
N LYS A 33 -5.89 5.51 -20.13
CA LYS A 33 -4.60 5.48 -19.43
C LYS A 33 -4.37 6.63 -18.44
N ILE A 34 -5.42 7.33 -18.05
CA ILE A 34 -5.37 8.41 -17.07
C ILE A 34 -6.17 7.97 -15.84
N ILE A 35 -5.61 8.21 -14.66
CA ILE A 35 -6.25 7.92 -13.38
C ILE A 35 -7.20 9.06 -13.02
N TYR A 36 -8.42 8.70 -12.66
CA TYR A 36 -9.43 9.62 -12.13
C TYR A 36 -9.82 9.23 -10.71
N LEU A 37 -9.95 10.23 -9.85
CA LEU A 37 -10.50 10.11 -8.51
C LEU A 37 -11.78 10.91 -8.42
N ASN A 38 -12.90 10.25 -8.14
CA ASN A 38 -14.24 10.86 -8.07
C ASN A 38 -14.57 11.70 -9.32
N GLY A 39 -14.23 11.18 -10.49
CA GLY A 39 -14.47 11.81 -11.79
C GLY A 39 -13.53 12.95 -12.15
N LYS A 40 -12.54 13.26 -11.33
CA LYS A 40 -11.50 14.27 -11.63
C LYS A 40 -10.15 13.59 -11.88
N ARG A 41 -9.43 14.07 -12.90
CA ARG A 41 -8.07 13.60 -13.18
C ARG A 41 -7.21 13.71 -11.92
N LEU A 42 -6.60 12.59 -11.53
CA LEU A 42 -5.66 12.56 -10.42
C LEU A 42 -4.25 12.86 -10.92
N ILE A 43 -3.61 13.85 -10.31
CA ILE A 43 -2.18 14.13 -10.50
C ILE A 43 -1.50 13.84 -9.17
N ILE A 44 -0.56 12.93 -9.20
CA ILE A 44 0.21 12.53 -8.01
C ILE A 44 1.52 13.31 -8.00
N THR A 45 1.73 14.06 -6.92
CA THR A 45 3.01 14.62 -6.52
C THR A 45 3.42 13.88 -5.26
N GLY A 46 4.09 12.74 -5.45
CA GLY A 46 4.33 11.77 -4.38
C GLY A 46 5.81 11.62 -4.03
N VAL A 47 6.03 11.06 -2.85
CA VAL A 47 7.35 10.65 -2.36
C VAL A 47 7.30 9.28 -1.73
N ASN A 48 8.45 8.60 -1.69
CA ASN A 48 8.65 7.43 -0.86
C ASN A 48 8.94 7.86 0.58
N ARG A 49 8.37 7.18 1.57
CA ARG A 49 8.61 7.48 2.98
C ARG A 49 9.03 6.24 3.73
N HIS A 50 10.20 6.31 4.35
CA HIS A 50 10.62 5.37 5.38
C HIS A 50 10.23 5.88 6.78
N GLU A 51 9.87 4.98 7.68
CA GLU A 51 9.80 5.30 9.11
C GLU A 51 11.22 5.40 9.67
N TRP A 52 11.74 6.63 9.66
CA TRP A 52 13.12 6.89 10.03
C TRP A 52 13.30 8.26 10.67
N ASN A 53 14.11 8.31 11.71
CA ASN A 53 14.57 9.56 12.34
C ASN A 53 16.07 9.50 12.53
N ALA A 54 16.75 10.62 12.30
CA ALA A 54 18.23 10.70 12.37
C ALA A 54 18.78 10.39 13.77
N LYS A 55 17.99 10.54 14.83
CA LYS A 55 18.40 10.30 16.22
C LYS A 55 18.03 8.91 16.72
N THR A 56 16.86 8.43 16.35
CA THR A 56 16.26 7.21 16.91
C THR A 56 16.18 6.05 15.91
N GLY A 57 16.65 6.26 14.68
CA GLY A 57 16.59 5.26 13.63
C GLY A 57 15.14 4.93 13.26
N ARG A 58 14.80 3.66 13.27
CA ARG A 58 13.44 3.18 12.94
C ARG A 58 12.43 3.33 14.10
N CYS A 59 12.86 3.78 15.25
CA CYS A 59 11.97 4.05 16.38
C CYS A 59 11.43 5.47 16.30
N ILE A 60 10.42 5.68 15.49
CA ILE A 60 9.75 6.98 15.35
C ILE A 60 8.49 7.04 16.21
N GLY A 61 8.12 8.25 16.59
CA GLY A 61 6.92 8.55 17.36
C GLY A 61 5.92 9.42 16.61
N ILE A 62 4.85 9.74 17.30
CA ILE A 62 3.75 10.57 16.77
C ILE A 62 4.24 11.94 16.30
N GLU A 63 5.18 12.57 17.03
CA GLU A 63 5.69 13.89 16.67
C GLU A 63 6.54 13.86 15.40
N ASP A 64 7.27 12.78 15.14
CA ASP A 64 7.98 12.59 13.88
C ASP A 64 6.99 12.49 12.71
N MET A 65 5.91 11.72 12.86
CA MET A 65 4.87 11.58 11.86
C MET A 65 4.16 12.92 11.58
N LYS A 66 3.84 13.70 12.62
CA LYS A 66 3.27 15.04 12.46
C LYS A 66 4.22 15.99 11.72
N ALA A 67 5.50 15.92 12.02
CA ALA A 67 6.52 16.69 11.31
C ALA A 67 6.59 16.32 9.82
N ASP A 68 6.51 15.02 9.52
CA ASP A 68 6.46 14.53 8.14
C ASP A 68 5.22 15.03 7.39
N ILE A 69 4.02 14.87 7.96
CA ILE A 69 2.77 15.42 7.37
C ILE A 69 2.90 16.92 7.11
N SER A 70 3.41 17.66 8.09
CA SER A 70 3.63 19.11 7.96
C SER A 70 4.60 19.44 6.82
N CYS A 71 5.65 18.64 6.66
CA CYS A 71 6.62 18.80 5.59
C CYS A 71 5.99 18.51 4.21
N LEU A 72 5.23 17.43 4.10
CA LEU A 72 4.53 17.06 2.86
C LEU A 72 3.59 18.19 2.40
N LEU A 73 2.74 18.68 3.28
CA LEU A 73 1.77 19.74 2.98
C LEU A 73 2.46 21.04 2.57
N ARG A 74 3.54 21.45 3.24
CA ARG A 74 4.28 22.68 2.90
C ARG A 74 4.97 22.62 1.55
N ASN A 75 5.25 21.41 1.05
CA ASN A 75 5.91 21.20 -0.22
C ASN A 75 4.93 20.74 -1.33
N ASN A 76 3.63 20.88 -1.12
CA ASN A 76 2.58 20.48 -2.07
C ASN A 76 2.69 18.99 -2.51
N ILE A 77 3.13 18.14 -1.60
CA ILE A 77 3.16 16.70 -1.81
C ILE A 77 1.80 16.17 -1.36
N ASN A 78 1.13 15.44 -2.25
CA ASN A 78 -0.21 14.92 -2.02
C ASN A 78 -0.28 13.40 -1.88
N SER A 79 0.85 12.70 -2.02
CA SER A 79 0.87 11.25 -1.95
C SER A 79 2.17 10.72 -1.33
N VAL A 80 2.04 9.58 -0.65
CA VAL A 80 3.18 8.87 -0.05
C VAL A 80 3.07 7.39 -0.37
N ARG A 81 4.17 6.78 -0.80
CA ARG A 81 4.35 5.33 -0.78
C ARG A 81 5.06 4.94 0.51
N THR A 82 4.45 4.03 1.27
CA THR A 82 5.08 3.48 2.48
C THR A 82 6.17 2.50 2.06
N CYS A 83 7.43 2.86 2.23
CA CYS A 83 8.51 2.05 1.71
C CYS A 83 9.40 1.45 2.82
N HIS A 84 9.69 0.15 2.77
CA HIS A 84 9.06 -0.85 1.87
C HIS A 84 8.34 -1.86 2.76
N TYR A 85 7.35 -1.37 3.48
CA TYR A 85 6.60 -2.08 4.53
C TYR A 85 5.40 -1.22 4.97
N PRO A 86 4.39 -1.81 5.60
CA PRO A 86 3.33 -1.02 6.24
C PRO A 86 3.91 -0.14 7.35
N ASP A 87 3.50 1.13 7.34
CA ASP A 87 3.82 2.10 8.39
C ASP A 87 2.98 1.83 9.65
N GLN A 88 3.29 2.51 10.76
CA GLN A 88 2.51 2.43 11.97
C GLN A 88 1.07 2.91 11.77
N ILE A 89 0.11 2.31 12.45
CA ILE A 89 -1.32 2.59 12.32
C ILE A 89 -1.65 4.10 12.42
N PRO A 90 -1.09 4.89 13.35
CA PRO A 90 -1.39 6.32 13.43
C PRO A 90 -1.08 7.12 12.17
N TRP A 91 -0.10 6.68 11.37
CA TRP A 91 0.27 7.32 10.11
C TRP A 91 -0.91 7.39 9.13
N TYR A 92 -1.64 6.30 8.99
CA TYR A 92 -2.79 6.23 8.07
C TYR A 92 -3.93 7.15 8.50
N TYR A 93 -4.24 7.22 9.80
CA TYR A 93 -5.21 8.18 10.32
C TYR A 93 -4.79 9.63 10.08
N MET A 94 -3.49 9.93 10.20
CA MET A 94 -2.97 11.27 9.89
C MET A 94 -3.09 11.57 8.39
N CYS A 95 -2.81 10.61 7.51
CA CYS A 95 -3.00 10.76 6.07
C CYS A 95 -4.47 10.95 5.70
N ASP A 96 -5.38 10.17 6.30
CA ASP A 96 -6.83 10.33 6.10
C ASP A 96 -7.28 11.77 6.41
N ASN A 97 -6.83 12.32 7.55
CA ASN A 97 -7.20 13.65 7.99
C ASN A 97 -6.50 14.77 7.22
N ALA A 98 -5.27 14.54 6.80
CA ALA A 98 -4.49 15.55 6.06
C ALA A 98 -4.81 15.58 4.57
N GLY A 99 -5.53 14.59 4.03
CA GLY A 99 -5.81 14.45 2.60
C GLY A 99 -4.57 14.03 1.79
N ILE A 100 -3.64 13.32 2.42
CA ILE A 100 -2.48 12.72 1.76
C ILE A 100 -2.86 11.33 1.27
N TYR A 101 -2.76 11.08 -0.03
CA TYR A 101 -3.00 9.77 -0.61
C TYR A 101 -1.89 8.79 -0.25
N VAL A 102 -2.26 7.53 -0.06
CA VAL A 102 -1.30 6.50 0.34
C VAL A 102 -1.28 5.37 -0.69
N MET A 103 -0.08 5.00 -1.08
CA MET A 103 0.23 3.71 -1.69
C MET A 103 0.77 2.81 -0.57
N ALA A 104 -0.11 1.94 -0.06
CA ALA A 104 0.23 1.08 1.07
C ALA A 104 0.99 -0.15 0.60
N GLU A 105 2.25 -0.26 1.00
CA GLU A 105 3.13 -1.31 0.49
C GLU A 105 3.19 -2.50 1.43
N THR A 106 3.09 -3.67 0.84
CA THR A 106 3.27 -4.95 1.51
C THR A 106 4.75 -5.12 1.89
N ASN A 107 5.02 -5.65 3.08
CA ASN A 107 6.38 -5.91 3.54
C ASN A 107 7.03 -7.05 2.74
N LEU A 108 7.51 -6.73 1.56
CA LEU A 108 8.21 -7.64 0.67
C LEU A 108 9.32 -6.88 -0.06
N GLU A 109 10.55 -7.22 0.24
CA GLU A 109 11.74 -6.78 -0.48
C GLU A 109 12.79 -7.88 -0.43
N SER A 110 13.34 -8.22 -1.58
CA SER A 110 14.35 -9.27 -1.72
C SER A 110 15.46 -8.91 -2.71
N HIS A 111 15.72 -7.62 -2.90
CA HIS A 111 16.69 -7.06 -3.84
C HIS A 111 18.06 -7.76 -3.76
N GLY A 112 18.50 -8.14 -2.56
CA GLY A 112 19.76 -8.85 -2.38
C GLY A 112 19.92 -10.12 -3.21
N SER A 113 18.81 -10.75 -3.63
CA SER A 113 18.84 -11.88 -4.55
C SER A 113 19.21 -11.50 -5.99
N PHE A 114 18.97 -10.23 -6.38
CA PHE A 114 19.23 -9.71 -7.73
C PHE A 114 20.71 -9.57 -8.05
N GLN A 115 21.57 -9.57 -7.07
CA GLN A 115 23.04 -9.52 -7.28
C GLN A 115 23.54 -10.65 -8.17
N LYS A 116 22.72 -11.67 -8.38
CA LYS A 116 23.03 -12.80 -9.24
C LYS A 116 22.41 -12.70 -10.64
N LEU A 117 21.56 -11.68 -10.90
CA LEU A 117 20.83 -11.56 -12.16
C LEU A 117 21.74 -11.51 -13.39
N GLY A 118 22.76 -10.76 -13.42
CA GLY A 118 23.61 -10.59 -14.60
C GLY A 118 24.53 -11.79 -14.92
N ALA A 119 24.72 -12.68 -13.97
CA ALA A 119 25.67 -13.79 -14.08
C ALA A 119 24.99 -15.15 -14.11
N ILE A 120 23.70 -15.25 -13.76
CA ILE A 120 23.13 -16.48 -13.33
C ILE A 120 21.64 -16.53 -13.57
N GLU A 121 21.19 -17.72 -13.66
CA GLU A 121 19.80 -18.11 -13.71
C GLU A 121 18.90 -17.40 -12.71
N PRO A 122 17.65 -17.08 -13.10
CA PRO A 122 16.64 -16.50 -12.23
C PRO A 122 16.26 -17.37 -11.02
N SER A 123 16.67 -18.63 -10.99
CA SER A 123 16.38 -19.59 -9.93
C SER A 123 16.83 -19.17 -8.53
N CYS A 124 17.75 -18.20 -8.43
CA CYS A 124 18.16 -17.62 -7.15
C CYS A 124 17.38 -16.38 -6.74
N ASN A 125 16.52 -15.83 -7.61
CA ASN A 125 15.82 -14.58 -7.39
C ASN A 125 14.47 -14.83 -6.71
N VAL A 126 14.40 -14.57 -5.42
CA VAL A 126 13.18 -14.79 -4.62
C VAL A 126 12.26 -13.56 -4.63
N PRO A 127 10.95 -13.74 -4.45
CA PRO A 127 10.24 -15.01 -4.29
C PRO A 127 9.99 -15.75 -5.62
N GLY A 128 10.07 -15.06 -6.76
CA GLY A 128 9.87 -15.65 -8.09
C GLY A 128 8.67 -16.60 -8.15
N SER A 129 8.87 -17.78 -8.72
CA SER A 129 7.86 -18.85 -8.76
C SER A 129 8.16 -20.00 -7.79
N PHE A 130 8.95 -19.75 -6.75
CA PHE A 130 9.28 -20.79 -5.76
C PHE A 130 8.09 -21.11 -4.84
N PRO A 131 7.51 -22.32 -4.88
CA PRO A 131 6.28 -22.64 -4.14
C PRO A 131 6.40 -22.46 -2.62
N GLN A 132 7.58 -22.62 -2.05
CA GLN A 132 7.82 -22.47 -0.62
C GLN A 132 7.64 -21.03 -0.11
N TRP A 133 7.68 -20.03 -1.00
CA TRP A 133 7.49 -18.62 -0.65
C TRP A 133 6.04 -18.18 -0.74
N LYS A 134 5.19 -18.91 -1.46
CA LYS A 134 3.80 -18.49 -1.74
C LYS A 134 3.00 -18.17 -0.47
N GLY A 135 3.07 -19.03 0.53
CA GLY A 135 2.35 -18.82 1.79
C GLY A 135 2.79 -17.54 2.50
N ALA A 136 4.09 -17.27 2.52
CA ALA A 136 4.64 -16.09 3.19
C ALA A 136 4.26 -14.78 2.49
N VAL A 137 4.29 -14.72 1.15
CA VAL A 137 3.94 -13.49 0.43
C VAL A 137 2.44 -13.19 0.50
N ILE A 138 1.61 -14.22 0.41
CA ILE A 138 0.15 -14.06 0.58
C ILE A 138 -0.21 -13.62 1.99
N ASP A 139 0.43 -14.18 3.02
CA ASP A 139 0.22 -13.74 4.40
C ASP A 139 0.54 -12.25 4.58
N ARG A 140 1.63 -11.76 4.00
CA ARG A 140 2.01 -10.35 4.04
C ARG A 140 0.99 -9.46 3.32
N ALA A 141 0.54 -9.85 2.13
CA ALA A 141 -0.51 -9.14 1.39
C ALA A 141 -1.81 -9.08 2.20
N LYS A 142 -2.21 -10.22 2.79
CA LYS A 142 -3.38 -10.32 3.65
C LYS A 142 -3.29 -9.41 4.87
N ASN A 143 -2.17 -9.42 5.58
CA ASN A 143 -1.98 -8.59 6.76
C ASN A 143 -2.04 -7.09 6.40
N ASN A 144 -1.42 -6.67 5.29
CA ASN A 144 -1.51 -5.30 4.82
C ASN A 144 -2.97 -4.90 4.52
N PHE A 145 -3.67 -5.70 3.74
CA PHE A 145 -5.06 -5.42 3.38
C PHE A 145 -5.99 -5.40 4.61
N GLU A 146 -6.01 -6.47 5.39
CA GLU A 146 -6.97 -6.61 6.50
C GLU A 146 -6.76 -5.57 7.60
N THR A 147 -5.51 -5.12 7.81
CA THR A 147 -5.21 -4.07 8.79
C THR A 147 -5.64 -2.69 8.31
N PHE A 148 -5.45 -2.37 7.03
CA PHE A 148 -5.53 -0.98 6.55
C PHE A 148 -6.69 -0.72 5.58
N LYS A 149 -7.48 -1.72 5.20
CA LYS A 149 -8.56 -1.61 4.20
C LYS A 149 -9.57 -0.49 4.47
N ASN A 150 -9.76 -0.09 5.72
CA ASN A 150 -10.74 0.94 6.10
C ASN A 150 -10.21 2.37 5.95
N HIS A 151 -8.91 2.56 5.68
CA HIS A 151 -8.33 3.89 5.49
C HIS A 151 -8.70 4.46 4.12
N THR A 152 -9.31 5.64 4.13
CA THR A 152 -9.78 6.32 2.92
C THR A 152 -8.64 6.88 2.08
N SER A 153 -7.55 7.27 2.70
CA SER A 153 -6.35 7.79 2.04
C SER A 153 -5.66 6.76 1.14
N ILE A 154 -5.82 5.46 1.41
CA ILE A 154 -5.20 4.43 0.58
C ILE A 154 -5.92 4.37 -0.76
N LEU A 155 -5.20 4.68 -1.83
CA LEU A 155 -5.68 4.57 -3.21
C LEU A 155 -5.04 3.41 -3.97
N PHE A 156 -3.88 2.96 -3.51
CA PHE A 156 -3.09 1.92 -4.17
C PHE A 156 -2.62 0.88 -3.16
N TRP A 157 -2.64 -0.37 -3.57
CA TRP A 157 -1.98 -1.47 -2.89
C TRP A 157 -0.70 -1.80 -3.64
N SER A 158 0.46 -1.65 -3.00
CA SER A 158 1.73 -2.05 -3.57
C SER A 158 2.12 -3.44 -3.09
N LEU A 159 2.50 -4.31 -4.01
CA LEU A 159 2.82 -5.72 -3.72
C LEU A 159 4.18 -5.87 -3.02
N GLY A 160 5.04 -4.88 -3.13
CA GLY A 160 6.37 -4.89 -2.54
C GLY A 160 7.36 -4.06 -3.33
N ASN A 161 8.62 -4.23 -3.01
CA ASN A 161 9.74 -3.53 -3.62
C ASN A 161 10.79 -4.54 -4.10
N GLU A 162 11.38 -4.27 -5.25
CA GLU A 162 12.59 -4.93 -5.78
C GLU A 162 12.71 -6.43 -5.48
N SER A 163 11.60 -7.16 -5.68
CA SER A 163 11.53 -8.61 -5.55
C SER A 163 11.26 -9.24 -6.90
N TYR A 164 11.88 -10.36 -7.20
CA TYR A 164 11.79 -10.96 -8.53
C TYR A 164 10.36 -11.44 -8.81
N ALA A 165 9.76 -10.91 -9.88
CA ALA A 165 8.40 -11.22 -10.29
C ALA A 165 8.29 -12.68 -10.76
N GLY A 166 7.15 -13.28 -10.45
CA GLY A 166 6.82 -14.66 -10.78
C GLY A 166 5.44 -15.01 -10.21
N ASP A 167 5.09 -16.28 -10.20
CA ASP A 167 3.80 -16.81 -9.74
C ASP A 167 3.43 -16.32 -8.33
N ASN A 168 4.43 -16.04 -7.48
CA ASN A 168 4.19 -15.59 -6.12
C ASN A 168 3.68 -14.15 -6.07
N ILE A 169 4.25 -13.25 -6.88
CA ILE A 169 3.78 -11.86 -7.00
C ILE A 169 2.41 -11.82 -7.70
N GLU A 170 2.22 -12.63 -8.74
CA GLU A 170 0.93 -12.77 -9.40
C GLU A 170 -0.15 -13.25 -8.41
N ALA A 171 0.15 -14.23 -7.57
CA ALA A 171 -0.78 -14.68 -6.54
C ALA A 171 -1.15 -13.58 -5.52
N MET A 172 -0.23 -12.65 -5.21
CA MET A 172 -0.55 -11.49 -4.39
C MET A 172 -1.50 -10.54 -5.13
N ASN A 173 -1.28 -10.28 -6.44
CA ASN A 173 -2.19 -9.47 -7.24
C ASN A 173 -3.59 -10.08 -7.28
N VAL A 174 -3.69 -11.38 -7.53
CA VAL A 174 -4.98 -12.12 -7.51
C VAL A 174 -5.67 -11.94 -6.16
N TYR A 175 -4.93 -12.03 -5.05
CA TYR A 175 -5.50 -11.82 -3.71
C TYR A 175 -6.16 -10.43 -3.57
N PHE A 176 -5.49 -9.36 -4.01
CA PHE A 176 -6.06 -8.01 -3.95
C PHE A 176 -7.26 -7.85 -4.91
N ALA A 177 -7.16 -8.40 -6.13
CA ALA A 177 -8.23 -8.36 -7.11
C ALA A 177 -9.51 -9.05 -6.61
N GLU A 178 -9.40 -10.18 -5.90
CA GLU A 178 -10.53 -10.88 -5.29
C GLU A 178 -11.26 -10.06 -4.23
N LYS A 179 -10.62 -9.04 -3.64
CA LYS A 179 -11.27 -8.17 -2.66
C LYS A 179 -12.26 -7.21 -3.27
N GLN A 180 -12.14 -6.88 -4.55
CA GLN A 180 -13.06 -6.01 -5.29
C GLN A 180 -13.32 -4.67 -4.58
N ASP A 181 -12.30 -4.13 -3.92
CA ASP A 181 -12.42 -2.89 -3.14
C ASP A 181 -12.27 -1.60 -3.97
N GLY A 182 -12.03 -1.74 -5.28
CA GLY A 182 -11.92 -0.66 -6.25
C GLY A 182 -10.59 0.11 -6.20
N ARG A 183 -9.60 -0.35 -5.46
CA ARG A 183 -8.25 0.23 -5.43
C ARG A 183 -7.39 -0.40 -6.51
N LEU A 184 -6.40 0.37 -6.96
CA LEU A 184 -5.44 -0.12 -7.94
C LEU A 184 -4.29 -0.86 -7.27
N VAL A 185 -3.80 -1.88 -7.95
CA VAL A 185 -2.62 -2.63 -7.53
C VAL A 185 -1.39 -2.13 -8.29
N HIS A 186 -0.29 -2.03 -7.58
CA HIS A 186 0.99 -1.55 -8.10
C HIS A 186 2.11 -2.54 -7.79
N TYR A 187 2.99 -2.73 -8.78
CA TYR A 187 4.26 -3.42 -8.60
C TYR A 187 5.32 -2.84 -9.54
N GLU A 188 6.40 -2.25 -9.00
CA GLU A 188 7.38 -1.50 -9.78
C GLU A 188 8.39 -2.38 -10.51
N SER A 189 8.68 -3.58 -9.98
CA SER A 189 9.71 -4.46 -10.55
C SER A 189 9.21 -5.42 -11.62
N ALA A 190 8.02 -5.19 -12.18
CA ALA A 190 7.45 -6.00 -13.28
C ALA A 190 8.42 -6.11 -14.48
N TYR A 191 9.18 -5.07 -14.76
CA TYR A 191 10.08 -5.03 -15.91
C TYR A 191 11.27 -6.01 -15.82
N TYR A 192 11.63 -6.50 -14.66
CA TYR A 192 12.68 -7.52 -14.51
C TYR A 192 12.24 -8.88 -15.01
N ASN A 193 10.94 -9.16 -15.04
CA ASN A 193 10.38 -10.38 -15.60
C ASN A 193 9.09 -10.06 -16.38
N ARG A 194 9.27 -9.61 -17.62
CA ARG A 194 8.19 -9.10 -18.46
C ARG A 194 7.11 -10.13 -18.81
N ALA A 195 7.35 -11.41 -18.57
CA ALA A 195 6.32 -12.45 -18.74
C ALA A 195 5.12 -12.22 -17.79
N TYR A 196 5.31 -11.47 -16.71
CA TYR A 196 4.28 -11.15 -15.72
C TYR A 196 3.82 -9.69 -15.75
N GLU A 197 4.34 -8.85 -16.67
CA GLU A 197 4.11 -7.40 -16.69
C GLU A 197 2.62 -7.03 -16.70
N ASP A 198 1.82 -7.75 -17.48
CA ASP A 198 0.38 -7.47 -17.62
C ASP A 198 -0.50 -8.11 -16.53
N THR A 199 0.07 -8.95 -15.65
CA THR A 199 -0.72 -9.74 -14.69
C THR A 199 -0.49 -9.36 -13.23
N ILE A 200 0.47 -8.47 -12.94
CA ILE A 200 0.88 -8.16 -11.57
C ILE A 200 0.71 -6.70 -11.17
N SER A 201 0.31 -5.83 -12.08
CA SER A 201 0.12 -4.41 -11.77
C SER A 201 -0.89 -3.76 -12.70
N ASP A 202 -1.73 -2.88 -12.15
CA ASP A 202 -2.62 -2.02 -12.93
C ASP A 202 -1.89 -0.79 -13.52
N LEU A 203 -0.66 -0.56 -13.06
CA LEU A 203 0.13 0.62 -13.40
C LEU A 203 1.49 0.20 -13.96
N GLU A 204 1.90 0.83 -15.05
CA GLU A 204 3.28 0.71 -15.52
C GLU A 204 4.17 1.70 -14.75
N THR A 205 5.21 1.18 -14.12
CA THR A 205 6.24 1.97 -13.44
C THR A 205 7.61 1.56 -13.95
N ARG A 206 8.48 2.56 -14.10
CA ARG A 206 9.87 2.36 -14.49
C ARG A 206 10.76 3.05 -13.47
N MET A 207 11.80 2.36 -13.06
CA MET A 207 12.90 2.94 -12.29
C MET A 207 14.03 3.35 -13.21
#